data_5dfe9d3762f820aa64e23426c00672af
#
_entry.id   5dfe9d3762f820aa64e23426c00672af
#
_cell.length_a   1.000
_cell.length_b   1.000
_cell.length_c   1.000
_cell.angle_alpha   90.00
_cell.angle_beta   90.00
_cell.angle_gamma   90.00
#
_symmetry.space_group_name_H-M   'P 1'
#
loop_
_entity.id
_entity.type
_entity.pdbx_description
1 polymer ?
#
loop_
_entity_poly.entity_id
_entity_poly.type
_entity_poly.pdbx_seq_one_letter_code
_entity_poly.pdbx_strand_id
1 'polypeptide(L)'
;LHGYFTALRKMFASVGKVRFFLDQDSGMRGACLSAFRDRIIGGTCDAFFVRIAKDLTIDEKRRRMRDAKAEFDLYASTMPGLDEDGVRLAMIKDRIQSAQSIGPWKDRWVFMPLPGMSEPEKAVCHLTDLGRYDPDHLAWLYNKASLHAVDSFFNRIRRRSSMLERPVSSSANRGRVWNQSSAYRPEQVAKIQNIIRACHNYVWVPEGKKAERGTPAVRLGLAKAPLTLEDIIYFKSS
;
A
#
# COMPACT_ATOMS: atom_id res chain seq x y z
N LEU A 1 17.19 5.35 -3.03
CA LEU A 1 15.84 5.64 -2.54
C LEU A 1 15.55 7.14 -2.55
N HIS A 2 16.39 7.99 -1.95
CA HIS A 2 16.15 9.43 -1.86
C HIS A 2 15.88 10.09 -3.23
N GLY A 3 16.66 9.78 -4.27
CA GLY A 3 16.45 10.29 -5.62
C GLY A 3 15.07 9.94 -6.20
N TYR A 4 14.53 8.74 -5.89
CA TYR A 4 13.18 8.37 -6.30
C TYR A 4 12.11 9.24 -5.62
N PHE A 5 12.21 9.46 -4.32
CA PHE A 5 11.26 10.32 -3.62
C PHE A 5 11.36 11.79 -4.07
N THR A 6 12.57 12.26 -4.42
CA THR A 6 12.76 13.59 -5.01
C THR A 6 12.11 13.70 -6.39
N ALA A 7 12.22 12.66 -7.22
CA ALA A 7 11.55 12.60 -8.51
C ALA A 7 10.00 12.56 -8.34
N LEU A 8 9.50 11.74 -7.41
CA LEU A 8 8.07 11.70 -7.07
C LEU A 8 7.56 13.05 -6.57
N ARG A 9 8.35 13.77 -5.76
CA ARG A 9 7.98 15.12 -5.30
C ARG A 9 7.78 16.08 -6.47
N LYS A 10 8.68 16.05 -7.47
CA LYS A 10 8.54 16.86 -8.70
C LYS A 10 7.30 16.46 -9.49
N MET A 11 7.09 15.15 -9.70
CA MET A 11 5.90 14.62 -10.38
C MET A 11 4.59 15.04 -9.71
N PHE A 12 4.54 15.05 -8.39
CA PHE A 12 3.35 15.39 -7.62
C PHE A 12 3.25 16.87 -7.25
N ALA A 13 3.95 17.75 -7.93
CA ALA A 13 3.93 19.19 -7.63
C ALA A 13 2.52 19.78 -7.71
N SER A 14 1.71 19.35 -8.69
CA SER A 14 0.33 19.80 -8.89
C SER A 14 -0.70 19.04 -8.02
N VAL A 15 -0.32 17.95 -7.36
CA VAL A 15 -1.23 17.15 -6.53
C VAL A 15 -1.41 17.81 -5.18
N GLY A 16 -2.64 18.18 -4.82
CA GLY A 16 -2.94 18.92 -3.59
C GLY A 16 -2.49 18.21 -2.32
N LYS A 17 -2.80 16.90 -2.19
CA LYS A 17 -2.40 16.10 -1.02
C LYS A 17 -1.94 14.70 -1.43
N VAL A 18 -0.83 14.24 -0.86
CA VAL A 18 -0.24 12.93 -1.12
C VAL A 18 -0.16 12.13 0.18
N ARG A 19 -0.47 10.84 0.12
CA ARG A 19 -0.29 9.90 1.22
C ARG A 19 0.55 8.72 0.78
N PHE A 20 1.58 8.42 1.56
CA PHE A 20 2.44 7.26 1.34
C PHE A 20 2.12 6.17 2.35
N PHE A 21 1.88 4.97 1.85
CA PHE A 21 1.85 3.75 2.65
C PHE A 21 3.09 2.95 2.30
N LEU A 22 4.00 2.84 3.25
CA LEU A 22 5.34 2.28 3.07
C LEU A 22 5.47 0.97 3.85
N ASP A 23 6.20 0.01 3.31
CA ASP A 23 6.67 -1.12 4.12
C ASP A 23 7.68 -0.63 5.16
N GLN A 24 7.80 -1.33 6.28
CA GLN A 24 8.69 -0.94 7.37
C GLN A 24 10.16 -1.09 6.93
N ASP A 25 10.75 0.01 6.45
CA ASP A 25 12.13 0.10 6.03
C ASP A 25 12.72 1.48 6.40
N SER A 26 13.87 1.48 7.07
CA SER A 26 14.50 2.71 7.54
C SER A 26 14.97 3.62 6.41
N GLY A 27 15.41 3.04 5.29
CA GLY A 27 15.83 3.79 4.10
C GLY A 27 14.64 4.47 3.41
N MET A 28 13.49 3.80 3.35
CA MET A 28 12.25 4.42 2.84
C MET A 28 11.79 5.56 3.74
N ARG A 29 11.85 5.38 5.09
CA ARG A 29 11.53 6.43 6.05
C ARG A 29 12.35 7.68 5.80
N GLY A 30 13.67 7.56 5.84
CA GLY A 30 14.58 8.69 5.67
C GLY A 30 14.40 9.39 4.32
N ALA A 31 14.28 8.62 3.24
CA ALA A 31 14.10 9.15 1.90
C ALA A 31 12.76 9.88 1.72
N CYS A 32 11.66 9.31 2.21
CA CYS A 32 10.34 9.92 2.12
C CYS A 32 10.26 11.20 2.95
N LEU A 33 10.62 11.13 4.24
CA LEU A 33 10.47 12.26 5.15
C LEU A 33 11.38 13.43 4.74
N SER A 34 12.61 13.18 4.28
CA SER A 34 13.50 14.24 3.81
C SER A 34 13.04 14.88 2.51
N ALA A 35 12.65 14.08 1.50
CA ALA A 35 12.21 14.60 0.21
C ALA A 35 10.89 15.39 0.28
N PHE A 36 9.97 15.02 1.17
CA PHE A 36 8.67 15.65 1.32
C PHE A 36 8.54 16.55 2.56
N ARG A 37 9.65 16.90 3.20
CA ARG A 37 9.69 17.65 4.47
C ARG A 37 8.76 18.86 4.48
N ASP A 38 8.84 19.71 3.47
CA ASP A 38 8.06 20.96 3.42
C ASP A 38 6.55 20.66 3.29
N ARG A 39 6.20 19.65 2.49
CA ARG A 39 4.80 19.21 2.32
C ARG A 39 4.25 18.55 3.57
N ILE A 40 5.08 17.84 4.34
CA ILE A 40 4.70 17.27 5.64
C ILE A 40 4.42 18.40 6.63
N ILE A 41 5.34 19.35 6.74
CA ILE A 41 5.16 20.52 7.61
C ILE A 41 3.94 21.34 7.17
N GLY A 42 3.71 21.50 5.88
CA GLY A 42 2.55 22.18 5.31
C GLY A 42 1.23 21.38 5.37
N GLY A 43 1.23 20.12 5.86
CA GLY A 43 0.01 19.29 6.00
C GLY A 43 -0.51 18.71 4.68
N THR A 44 0.27 18.79 3.59
CA THR A 44 -0.11 18.28 2.26
C THR A 44 0.54 16.94 1.91
N CYS A 45 1.28 16.35 2.85
CA CYS A 45 1.84 15.00 2.73
C CYS A 45 1.76 14.26 4.05
N ASP A 46 1.23 13.04 4.01
CA ASP A 46 1.25 12.08 5.12
C ASP A 46 2.05 10.84 4.73
N ALA A 47 2.73 10.24 5.68
CA ALA A 47 3.41 8.97 5.52
C ALA A 47 3.07 8.00 6.65
N PHE A 48 2.77 6.77 6.29
CA PHE A 48 2.45 5.68 7.21
C PHE A 48 3.36 4.50 6.92
N PHE A 49 3.85 3.86 7.96
CA PHE A 49 4.36 2.51 7.85
C PHE A 49 3.23 1.50 8.01
N VAL A 50 3.30 0.45 7.20
CA VAL A 50 2.44 -0.73 7.31
C VAL A 50 3.35 -1.94 7.48
N ARG A 51 3.15 -2.70 8.55
CA ARG A 51 3.83 -3.95 8.82
C ARG A 51 2.85 -5.10 8.79
N ILE A 52 3.23 -6.19 8.14
CA ILE A 52 2.44 -7.41 8.05
C ILE A 52 3.33 -8.56 8.46
N ALA A 53 2.88 -9.40 9.39
CA ALA A 53 3.59 -10.62 9.75
C ALA A 53 3.51 -11.63 8.60
N LYS A 54 4.66 -11.92 7.97
CA LYS A 54 4.75 -12.80 6.78
C LYS A 54 5.07 -14.25 7.13
N ASP A 55 5.64 -14.50 8.30
CA ASP A 55 6.22 -15.80 8.68
C ASP A 55 5.25 -16.73 9.42
N LEU A 56 3.97 -16.36 9.51
CA LEU A 56 2.96 -17.16 10.17
C LEU A 56 2.50 -18.33 9.29
N THR A 57 2.37 -19.50 9.90
CA THR A 57 1.74 -20.67 9.27
C THR A 57 0.24 -20.42 9.03
N ILE A 58 -0.37 -21.24 8.18
CA ILE A 58 -1.81 -21.14 7.88
C ILE A 58 -2.66 -21.28 9.16
N ASP A 59 -2.27 -22.18 10.06
CA ASP A 59 -3.03 -22.43 11.29
C ASP A 59 -2.87 -21.28 12.30
N GLU A 60 -1.68 -20.70 12.40
CA GLU A 60 -1.46 -19.48 13.18
C GLU A 60 -2.30 -18.32 12.67
N LYS A 61 -2.33 -18.11 11.34
CA LYS A 61 -3.19 -17.09 10.72
C LYS A 61 -4.66 -17.29 11.07
N ARG A 62 -5.16 -18.53 10.91
CA ARG A 62 -6.54 -18.87 11.26
C ARG A 62 -6.85 -18.65 12.73
N ARG A 63 -5.93 -19.01 13.61
CA ARG A 63 -6.07 -18.76 15.05
C ARG A 63 -6.17 -17.27 15.33
N ARG A 64 -5.23 -16.46 14.82
CA ARG A 64 -5.25 -15.00 14.97
C ARG A 64 -6.54 -14.36 14.48
N MET A 65 -7.06 -14.84 13.35
CA MET A 65 -8.33 -14.35 12.82
C MET A 65 -9.51 -14.69 13.73
N ARG A 66 -9.56 -15.91 14.31
CA ARG A 66 -10.61 -16.28 15.26
C ARG A 66 -10.55 -15.45 16.53
N ASP A 67 -9.33 -15.29 17.10
CA ASP A 67 -9.12 -14.53 18.32
C ASP A 67 -9.51 -13.05 18.11
N ALA A 68 -9.07 -12.46 17.01
CA ALA A 68 -9.44 -11.07 16.65
C ALA A 68 -10.94 -10.91 16.36
N LYS A 69 -11.60 -11.93 15.80
CA LYS A 69 -13.03 -11.89 15.59
C LYS A 69 -13.79 -11.96 16.93
N ALA A 70 -13.37 -12.80 17.85
CA ALA A 70 -13.95 -12.89 19.18
C ALA A 70 -13.79 -11.56 19.96
N GLU A 71 -12.59 -10.96 19.93
CA GLU A 71 -12.35 -9.63 20.49
C GLU A 71 -13.25 -8.57 19.87
N PHE A 72 -13.39 -8.59 18.55
CA PHE A 72 -14.24 -7.65 17.83
C PHE A 72 -15.72 -7.81 18.21
N ASP A 73 -16.22 -9.04 18.28
CA ASP A 73 -17.61 -9.32 18.62
C ASP A 73 -17.94 -8.90 20.07
N LEU A 74 -16.99 -9.11 20.99
CA LEU A 74 -17.09 -8.62 22.36
C LEU A 74 -17.14 -7.08 22.38
N TYR A 75 -16.27 -6.42 21.65
CA TYR A 75 -16.26 -4.95 21.55
C TYR A 75 -17.56 -4.42 20.91
N ALA A 76 -18.04 -5.07 19.85
CA ALA A 76 -19.28 -4.70 19.18
C ALA A 76 -20.50 -4.81 20.11
N SER A 77 -20.53 -5.76 21.04
CA SER A 77 -21.61 -5.91 22.01
C SER A 77 -21.73 -4.72 22.96
N THR A 78 -20.65 -3.94 23.15
CA THR A 78 -20.65 -2.73 23.98
C THR A 78 -21.15 -1.48 23.23
N MET A 79 -21.35 -1.59 21.91
CA MET A 79 -21.73 -0.47 21.04
C MET A 79 -22.97 -0.80 20.19
N PRO A 80 -24.14 -1.05 20.81
CA PRO A 80 -25.34 -1.36 20.07
C PRO A 80 -25.74 -0.17 19.19
N GLY A 81 -26.02 -0.43 17.90
CA GLY A 81 -26.42 0.57 16.93
C GLY A 81 -25.35 1.02 15.94
N LEU A 82 -24.08 0.62 16.12
CA LEU A 82 -23.05 0.78 15.10
C LEU A 82 -23.01 -0.42 14.15
N ASP A 83 -22.79 -0.15 12.87
CA ASP A 83 -22.46 -1.18 11.90
C ASP A 83 -21.01 -1.67 12.09
N GLU A 84 -20.64 -2.74 11.35
CA GLU A 84 -19.31 -3.34 11.46
C GLU A 84 -18.18 -2.34 11.16
N ASP A 85 -18.38 -1.42 10.21
CA ASP A 85 -17.38 -0.40 9.89
C ASP A 85 -17.27 0.65 11.00
N GLY A 86 -18.36 1.07 11.59
CA GLY A 86 -18.40 1.98 12.73
C GLY A 86 -17.71 1.40 13.96
N VAL A 87 -18.00 0.14 14.30
CA VAL A 87 -17.35 -0.60 15.40
C VAL A 87 -15.84 -0.71 15.14
N ARG A 88 -15.45 -1.05 13.90
CA ARG A 88 -14.03 -1.13 13.51
C ARG A 88 -13.29 0.19 13.68
N LEU A 89 -13.90 1.30 13.27
CA LEU A 89 -13.31 2.63 13.43
C LEU A 89 -13.21 3.04 14.90
N ALA A 90 -14.23 2.75 15.72
CA ALA A 90 -14.20 3.00 17.15
C ALA A 90 -13.07 2.22 17.83
N MET A 91 -12.92 0.93 17.51
CA MET A 91 -11.86 0.09 18.04
C MET A 91 -10.45 0.56 17.61
N ILE A 92 -10.30 1.05 16.37
CA ILE A 92 -9.04 1.64 15.92
C ILE A 92 -8.75 2.93 16.70
N LYS A 93 -9.75 3.77 16.93
CA LYS A 93 -9.63 5.03 17.70
C LYS A 93 -9.11 4.77 19.12
N ASP A 94 -9.67 3.79 19.82
CA ASP A 94 -9.22 3.41 21.16
C ASP A 94 -7.79 2.86 21.14
N ARG A 95 -7.46 2.03 20.14
CA ARG A 95 -6.10 1.51 19.96
C ARG A 95 -5.08 2.60 19.64
N ILE A 96 -5.47 3.66 18.91
CA ILE A 96 -4.61 4.82 18.66
C ILE A 96 -4.34 5.57 19.97
N GLN A 97 -5.36 5.77 20.81
CA GLN A 97 -5.22 6.48 22.08
C GLN A 97 -4.33 5.72 23.06
N SER A 98 -4.47 4.39 23.13
CA SER A 98 -3.69 3.53 24.02
C SER A 98 -2.31 3.15 23.49
N ALA A 99 -1.98 3.48 22.22
CA ALA A 99 -0.74 3.08 21.58
C ALA A 99 0.48 3.72 22.27
N GLN A 100 1.43 2.87 22.68
CA GLN A 100 2.68 3.32 23.28
C GLN A 100 3.74 3.62 22.21
N SER A 101 4.61 4.57 22.53
CA SER A 101 5.77 4.88 21.70
C SER A 101 6.86 3.85 21.87
N ILE A 102 7.38 3.32 20.75
CA ILE A 102 8.39 2.25 20.74
C ILE A 102 9.65 2.72 19.99
N GLY A 103 10.80 2.37 20.55
CA GLY A 103 12.11 2.59 19.92
C GLY A 103 12.57 4.05 19.90
N PRO A 104 13.76 4.30 19.32
CA PRO A 104 14.41 5.62 19.35
C PRO A 104 13.63 6.70 18.59
N TRP A 105 12.80 6.32 17.64
CA TRP A 105 11.96 7.22 16.85
C TRP A 105 10.60 7.50 17.49
N LYS A 106 10.31 6.89 18.66
CA LYS A 106 9.03 7.01 19.36
C LYS A 106 7.83 6.65 18.46
N ASP A 107 8.00 5.63 17.64
CA ASP A 107 6.96 5.17 16.70
C ASP A 107 5.78 4.57 17.47
N ARG A 108 4.58 5.02 17.15
CA ARG A 108 3.33 4.53 17.74
C ARG A 108 2.69 3.53 16.80
N TRP A 109 2.84 2.24 17.10
CA TRP A 109 2.30 1.14 16.32
C TRP A 109 0.92 0.74 16.81
N VAL A 110 -0.03 0.72 15.90
CA VAL A 110 -1.42 0.33 16.15
C VAL A 110 -1.71 -0.95 15.37
N PHE A 111 -2.07 -2.01 16.07
CA PHE A 111 -2.51 -3.27 15.46
C PHE A 111 -3.95 -3.12 14.97
N MET A 112 -4.19 -3.50 13.72
CA MET A 112 -5.52 -3.36 13.12
C MET A 112 -6.47 -4.45 13.63
N PRO A 113 -7.75 -4.11 13.94
CA PRO A 113 -8.77 -5.11 14.22
C PRO A 113 -9.12 -5.88 12.93
N LEU A 114 -9.66 -7.08 13.08
CA LEU A 114 -10.11 -7.95 12.00
C LEU A 114 -9.04 -8.17 10.91
N PRO A 115 -7.92 -8.84 11.24
CA PRO A 115 -6.93 -9.19 10.24
C PRO A 115 -7.48 -10.16 9.21
N GLY A 116 -6.92 -10.13 7.99
CA GLY A 116 -7.25 -11.07 6.91
C GLY A 116 -6.13 -12.10 6.70
N MET A 117 -6.41 -13.13 5.90
CA MET A 117 -5.41 -14.16 5.54
C MET A 117 -4.20 -13.57 4.80
N SER A 118 -4.39 -12.51 4.03
CA SER A 118 -3.33 -11.80 3.29
C SER A 118 -2.57 -10.80 4.17
N GLU A 119 -3.21 -10.26 5.21
CA GLU A 119 -2.65 -9.27 6.14
C GLU A 119 -2.87 -9.71 7.59
N PRO A 120 -2.32 -10.89 8.01
CA PRO A 120 -2.41 -11.31 9.40
C PRO A 120 -1.55 -10.39 10.26
N GLU A 121 -2.01 -10.01 11.42
CA GLU A 121 -1.28 -9.10 12.33
C GLU A 121 -0.78 -7.81 11.64
N LYS A 122 -1.65 -7.17 10.91
CA LYS A 122 -1.34 -5.87 10.34
C LYS A 122 -1.18 -4.82 11.43
N ALA A 123 -0.06 -4.13 11.43
CA ALA A 123 0.20 -2.97 12.28
C ALA A 123 0.52 -1.75 11.42
N VAL A 124 0.06 -0.59 11.86
CA VAL A 124 0.23 0.69 11.17
C VAL A 124 0.84 1.71 12.11
N CYS A 125 1.75 2.54 11.59
CA CYS A 125 2.34 3.66 12.30
C CYS A 125 2.25 4.92 11.45
N HIS A 126 1.69 6.00 11.98
CA HIS A 126 1.68 7.30 11.32
C HIS A 126 2.99 8.03 11.57
N LEU A 127 3.87 8.10 10.56
CA LEU A 127 5.21 8.67 10.68
C LEU A 127 5.23 10.20 10.76
N THR A 128 4.18 10.84 10.29
CA THR A 128 4.05 12.29 10.15
C THR A 128 2.91 12.86 10.99
N ASP A 129 2.61 12.22 12.13
CA ASP A 129 1.57 12.68 13.04
C ASP A 129 2.01 13.98 13.74
N LEU A 130 1.38 15.07 13.33
CA LEU A 130 1.57 16.41 13.90
C LEU A 130 0.32 16.90 14.65
N GLY A 131 -0.57 15.98 15.03
CA GLY A 131 -1.80 16.28 15.78
C GLY A 131 -2.85 17.09 15.00
N ARG A 132 -2.85 17.01 13.67
CA ARG A 132 -3.71 17.84 12.81
C ARG A 132 -5.08 17.24 12.51
N TYR A 133 -5.24 15.94 12.77
CA TYR A 133 -6.45 15.22 12.45
C TYR A 133 -7.33 15.07 13.68
N ASP A 134 -8.62 15.21 13.47
CA ASP A 134 -9.60 14.73 14.44
C ASP A 134 -9.49 13.21 14.61
N PRO A 135 -9.87 12.65 15.76
CA PRO A 135 -9.70 11.23 16.05
C PRO A 135 -10.43 10.30 15.07
N ASP A 136 -11.59 10.71 14.54
CA ASP A 136 -12.38 9.87 13.63
C ASP A 136 -11.74 9.82 12.25
N HIS A 137 -11.29 10.95 11.74
CA HIS A 137 -10.53 10.98 10.48
C HIS A 137 -9.21 10.24 10.59
N LEU A 138 -8.52 10.36 11.74
CA LEU A 138 -7.27 9.62 11.98
C LEU A 138 -7.51 8.11 11.99
N ALA A 139 -8.54 7.62 12.68
CA ALA A 139 -8.93 6.22 12.68
C ALA A 139 -9.26 5.72 11.26
N TRP A 140 -9.96 6.54 10.48
CA TRP A 140 -10.23 6.23 9.07
C TRP A 140 -8.95 6.11 8.24
N LEU A 141 -7.95 6.99 8.45
CA LEU A 141 -6.65 6.91 7.77
C LEU A 141 -5.90 5.63 8.11
N TYR A 142 -5.88 5.23 9.38
CA TYR A 142 -5.30 3.96 9.81
C TYR A 142 -6.01 2.76 9.17
N ASN A 143 -7.35 2.78 9.10
CA ASN A 143 -8.14 1.73 8.45
C ASN A 143 -7.81 1.61 6.95
N LYS A 144 -7.54 2.72 6.25
CA LYS A 144 -7.17 2.76 4.83
C LYS A 144 -5.71 2.39 4.56
N ALA A 145 -4.83 2.45 5.56
CA ALA A 145 -3.42 2.11 5.39
C ALA A 145 -3.26 0.63 5.02
N SER A 146 -2.70 0.36 3.84
CA SER A 146 -2.49 -1.00 3.32
C SER A 146 -1.43 -1.01 2.23
N LEU A 147 -0.72 -2.14 2.11
CA LEU A 147 0.21 -2.42 1.01
C LEU A 147 -0.48 -3.15 -0.15
N HIS A 148 -1.78 -3.43 -0.05
CA HIS A 148 -2.52 -4.20 -1.06
C HIS A 148 -2.38 -3.64 -2.48
N ALA A 149 -2.32 -2.32 -2.65
CA ALA A 149 -2.14 -1.70 -3.97
C ALA A 149 -0.79 -2.08 -4.59
N VAL A 150 0.27 -2.10 -3.79
CA VAL A 150 1.63 -2.50 -4.22
C VAL A 150 1.67 -3.98 -4.55
N ASP A 151 1.13 -4.82 -3.68
CA ASP A 151 1.08 -6.28 -3.90
C ASP A 151 0.24 -6.63 -5.13
N SER A 152 -0.88 -5.97 -5.34
CA SER A 152 -1.72 -6.10 -6.52
C SER A 152 -0.99 -5.68 -7.79
N PHE A 153 -0.21 -4.60 -7.74
CA PHE A 153 0.60 -4.14 -8.86
C PHE A 153 1.71 -5.15 -9.22
N PHE A 154 2.46 -5.64 -8.23
CA PHE A 154 3.48 -6.67 -8.46
C PHE A 154 2.89 -7.98 -8.98
N ASN A 155 1.72 -8.38 -8.50
CA ASN A 155 0.98 -9.54 -9.03
C ASN A 155 0.63 -9.34 -10.51
N ARG A 156 0.16 -8.15 -10.88
CA ARG A 156 -0.17 -7.81 -12.26
C ARG A 156 1.06 -7.87 -13.17
N ILE A 157 2.21 -7.35 -12.73
CA ILE A 157 3.47 -7.43 -13.46
C ILE A 157 3.85 -8.90 -13.70
N ARG A 158 3.86 -9.71 -12.64
CA ARG A 158 4.23 -11.13 -12.73
C ARG A 158 3.33 -11.92 -13.69
N ARG A 159 2.02 -11.71 -13.59
CA ARG A 159 1.04 -12.40 -14.46
C ARG A 159 1.09 -11.95 -15.92
N ARG A 160 1.61 -10.77 -16.21
CA ARG A 160 1.72 -10.23 -17.58
C ARG A 160 3.08 -10.41 -18.20
N SER A 161 4.07 -10.82 -17.43
CA SER A 161 5.41 -11.10 -17.91
C SER A 161 5.90 -12.44 -17.37
N SER A 162 5.93 -13.45 -18.24
CA SER A 162 6.43 -14.80 -17.90
C SER A 162 7.85 -14.78 -17.34
N MET A 163 8.66 -13.83 -17.75
CA MET A 163 10.04 -13.65 -17.25
C MET A 163 10.10 -13.23 -15.78
N LEU A 164 9.00 -12.74 -15.22
CA LEU A 164 8.91 -12.24 -13.83
C LEU A 164 8.01 -13.12 -12.97
N GLU A 165 7.44 -14.20 -13.55
CA GLU A 165 6.60 -15.14 -12.82
C GLU A 165 7.42 -15.87 -11.74
N ARG A 166 6.79 -16.09 -10.59
CA ARG A 166 7.44 -16.86 -9.51
C ARG A 166 7.50 -18.35 -9.88
N PRO A 167 8.62 -19.03 -9.58
CA PRO A 167 8.66 -20.48 -9.72
C PRO A 167 7.57 -21.11 -8.83
N VAL A 168 6.85 -22.07 -9.39
CA VAL A 168 5.85 -22.84 -8.67
C VAL A 168 6.55 -23.99 -7.96
N SER A 169 6.39 -24.11 -6.64
CA SER A 169 6.84 -25.29 -5.91
C SER A 169 5.91 -26.47 -6.21
N SER A 170 6.46 -27.59 -6.70
CA SER A 170 5.70 -28.82 -6.81
C SER A 170 5.82 -29.64 -5.52
N SER A 171 4.77 -30.41 -5.18
CA SER A 171 4.76 -31.33 -4.05
C SER A 171 5.80 -32.46 -4.19
N ALA A 172 6.23 -32.77 -5.41
CA ALA A 172 7.24 -33.79 -5.72
C ALA A 172 8.68 -33.28 -5.49
N ASN A 173 8.93 -31.98 -5.53
CA ASN A 173 10.23 -31.38 -5.30
C ASN A 173 10.14 -30.45 -4.07
N ARG A 174 10.83 -30.80 -2.99
CA ARG A 174 10.97 -29.95 -1.80
C ARG A 174 11.73 -28.65 -2.07
N GLY A 175 12.10 -28.37 -3.32
CA GLY A 175 12.79 -27.18 -3.77
C GLY A 175 11.95 -26.31 -4.69
N ARG A 176 12.38 -25.07 -4.89
CA ARG A 176 11.80 -24.16 -5.87
C ARG A 176 12.11 -24.67 -7.27
N VAL A 177 11.07 -24.88 -8.06
CA VAL A 177 11.24 -25.19 -9.49
C VAL A 177 11.59 -23.88 -10.20
N TRP A 178 12.69 -23.88 -10.96
CA TRP A 178 13.05 -22.73 -11.78
C TRP A 178 12.01 -22.52 -12.88
N ASN A 179 11.58 -21.28 -13.04
CA ASN A 179 10.68 -20.94 -14.13
C ASN A 179 11.45 -21.02 -15.46
N GLN A 180 10.91 -21.72 -16.45
CA GLN A 180 11.52 -21.87 -17.78
C GLN A 180 11.66 -20.55 -18.54
N SER A 181 10.94 -19.50 -18.08
CA SER A 181 10.85 -18.20 -18.74
C SER A 181 11.72 -17.12 -18.09
N SER A 182 12.80 -17.48 -17.42
CA SER A 182 13.74 -16.51 -16.85
C SER A 182 14.31 -15.56 -17.91
N ALA A 183 14.43 -14.29 -17.56
CA ALA A 183 15.00 -13.29 -18.47
C ALA A 183 16.50 -13.58 -18.73
N TYR A 184 16.82 -13.86 -19.97
CA TYR A 184 18.21 -14.08 -20.39
C TYR A 184 19.06 -12.77 -20.33
N ARG A 185 18.41 -11.63 -20.59
CA ARG A 185 19.02 -10.29 -20.51
C ARG A 185 18.26 -9.41 -19.52
N PRO A 186 18.84 -9.06 -18.36
CA PRO A 186 18.17 -8.23 -17.34
C PRO A 186 17.67 -6.88 -17.87
N GLU A 187 18.38 -6.28 -18.85
CA GLU A 187 17.95 -4.99 -19.43
C GLU A 187 16.59 -5.08 -20.13
N GLN A 188 16.22 -6.23 -20.69
CA GLN A 188 14.89 -6.41 -21.30
C GLN A 188 13.79 -6.41 -20.24
N VAL A 189 14.10 -6.90 -19.03
CA VAL A 189 13.17 -6.83 -17.89
C VAL A 189 12.88 -5.36 -17.55
N ALA A 190 13.91 -4.52 -17.48
CA ALA A 190 13.75 -3.09 -17.21
C ALA A 190 12.88 -2.40 -18.27
N LYS A 191 13.08 -2.71 -19.56
CA LYS A 191 12.27 -2.17 -20.66
C LYS A 191 10.81 -2.58 -20.53
N ILE A 192 10.54 -3.87 -20.30
CA ILE A 192 9.17 -4.40 -20.14
C ILE A 192 8.50 -3.77 -18.90
N GLN A 193 9.21 -3.65 -17.78
CA GLN A 193 8.68 -3.00 -16.58
C GLN A 193 8.33 -1.53 -16.85
N ASN A 194 9.12 -0.80 -17.64
CA ASN A 194 8.81 0.58 -18.02
C ASN A 194 7.53 0.65 -18.88
N ILE A 195 7.38 -0.27 -19.84
CA ILE A 195 6.15 -0.36 -20.66
C ILE A 195 4.94 -0.65 -19.77
N ILE A 196 5.03 -1.68 -18.92
CA ILE A 196 3.94 -2.05 -18.00
C ILE A 196 3.59 -0.87 -17.08
N ARG A 197 4.59 -0.15 -16.57
CA ARG A 197 4.40 1.04 -15.72
C ARG A 197 3.67 2.15 -16.46
N ALA A 198 4.06 2.45 -17.70
CA ALA A 198 3.39 3.44 -18.53
C ALA A 198 1.93 3.04 -18.80
N CYS A 199 1.70 1.82 -19.28
CA CYS A 199 0.36 1.31 -19.54
C CYS A 199 -0.51 1.26 -18.28
N HIS A 200 0.03 0.81 -17.13
CA HIS A 200 -0.71 0.78 -15.86
C HIS A 200 -1.16 2.16 -15.41
N ASN A 201 -0.27 3.12 -15.50
CA ASN A 201 -0.55 4.46 -14.98
C ASN A 201 -1.43 5.30 -15.93
N TYR A 202 -1.32 5.13 -17.22
CA TYR A 202 -1.92 6.04 -18.19
C TYR A 202 -2.95 5.40 -19.12
N VAL A 203 -2.87 4.08 -19.41
CA VAL A 203 -3.71 3.43 -20.45
C VAL A 203 -4.78 2.52 -19.84
N TRP A 204 -4.40 1.63 -18.93
CA TRP A 204 -5.31 0.60 -18.46
C TRP A 204 -6.31 1.10 -17.44
N VAL A 205 -7.55 1.24 -17.88
CA VAL A 205 -8.69 1.56 -17.01
C VAL A 205 -9.10 0.29 -16.25
N PRO A 206 -9.39 0.36 -14.94
CA PRO A 206 -9.95 -0.75 -14.20
C PRO A 206 -11.31 -1.18 -14.75
N GLU A 207 -11.66 -2.45 -14.62
CA GLU A 207 -12.95 -2.99 -15.04
C GLU A 207 -14.04 -2.83 -13.96
N GLY A 208 -15.32 -2.93 -14.39
CA GLY A 208 -16.50 -2.91 -13.52
C GLY A 208 -16.72 -1.58 -12.81
N LYS A 209 -17.26 -1.62 -11.60
CA LYS A 209 -17.57 -0.42 -10.78
C LYS A 209 -16.38 0.53 -10.53
N LYS A 210 -15.16 0.11 -10.83
CA LYS A 210 -13.96 0.93 -10.69
C LYS A 210 -13.59 1.66 -11.99
N ALA A 211 -14.26 1.36 -13.12
CA ALA A 211 -13.97 1.95 -14.42
C ALA A 211 -14.12 3.49 -14.41
N GLU A 212 -15.13 4.01 -13.73
CA GLU A 212 -15.40 5.44 -13.58
C GLU A 212 -14.26 6.23 -12.92
N ARG A 213 -13.39 5.52 -12.18
CA ARG A 213 -12.25 6.15 -11.50
C ARG A 213 -11.09 6.50 -12.42
N GLY A 214 -11.12 6.00 -13.66
CA GLY A 214 -10.04 6.17 -14.62
C GLY A 214 -8.72 5.51 -14.23
N THR A 215 -7.66 5.88 -14.93
CA THR A 215 -6.29 5.40 -14.66
C THR A 215 -5.69 6.06 -13.40
N PRO A 216 -4.63 5.50 -12.80
CA PRO A 216 -3.92 6.14 -11.70
C PRO A 216 -3.49 7.58 -11.97
N ALA A 217 -3.03 7.88 -13.19
CA ALA A 217 -2.61 9.24 -13.56
C ALA A 217 -3.78 10.23 -13.60
N VAL A 218 -4.94 9.80 -14.11
CA VAL A 218 -6.17 10.62 -14.10
C VAL A 218 -6.62 10.89 -12.67
N ARG A 219 -6.60 9.87 -11.81
CA ARG A 219 -6.98 10.01 -10.40
C ARG A 219 -6.08 10.95 -9.60
N LEU A 220 -4.82 11.07 -10.00
CA LEU A 220 -3.85 11.99 -9.39
C LEU A 220 -3.85 13.38 -10.04
N GLY A 221 -4.68 13.60 -11.09
CA GLY A 221 -4.68 14.86 -11.84
C GLY A 221 -3.44 15.08 -12.71
N LEU A 222 -2.70 14.01 -13.01
CA LEU A 222 -1.51 14.04 -13.87
C LEU A 222 -1.86 13.86 -15.35
N ALA A 223 -3.07 13.39 -15.65
CA ALA A 223 -3.64 13.30 -16.99
C ALA A 223 -5.12 13.68 -16.93
N LYS A 224 -5.62 14.30 -18.00
CA LYS A 224 -7.05 14.70 -18.12
C LYS A 224 -7.96 13.50 -18.41
N ALA A 225 -7.45 12.53 -19.18
CA ALA A 225 -8.15 11.31 -19.57
C ALA A 225 -7.15 10.15 -19.69
N PRO A 226 -7.63 8.88 -19.77
CA PRO A 226 -6.78 7.76 -20.14
C PRO A 226 -6.14 8.01 -21.52
N LEU A 227 -4.87 7.65 -21.66
CA LEU A 227 -4.15 7.73 -22.94
C LEU A 227 -4.36 6.43 -23.74
N THR A 228 -4.21 6.52 -25.06
CA THR A 228 -4.12 5.36 -25.94
C THR A 228 -2.70 4.80 -26.00
N LEU A 229 -2.51 3.63 -26.59
CA LEU A 229 -1.17 3.09 -26.84
C LEU A 229 -0.42 3.95 -27.86
N GLU A 230 -1.13 4.49 -28.86
CA GLU A 230 -0.60 5.40 -29.86
C GLU A 230 -0.04 6.68 -29.22
N ASP A 231 -0.75 7.26 -28.25
CA ASP A 231 -0.27 8.43 -27.50
C ASP A 231 1.06 8.15 -26.78
N ILE A 232 1.25 6.91 -26.29
CA ILE A 232 2.49 6.52 -25.61
C ILE A 232 3.61 6.27 -26.61
N ILE A 233 3.32 5.57 -27.73
CA ILE A 233 4.33 5.18 -28.72
C ILE A 233 4.83 6.41 -29.51
N TYR A 234 3.93 7.29 -29.87
CA TYR A 234 4.23 8.48 -30.67
C TYR A 234 4.38 9.75 -29.84
N PHE A 235 4.60 9.60 -28.54
CA PHE A 235 4.82 10.73 -27.64
C PHE A 235 5.98 11.60 -28.14
N LYS A 236 5.69 12.83 -28.51
CA LYS A 236 6.70 13.85 -28.84
C LYS A 236 6.94 14.67 -27.57
N SER A 237 8.17 14.62 -27.04
CA SER A 237 8.59 15.58 -26.02
C SER A 237 8.68 16.96 -26.67
N SER A 238 7.78 17.85 -26.28
CA SER A 238 7.87 19.28 -26.59
C SER A 238 8.98 19.95 -25.80
#